data_89b5e9139172ad7a0863758253e68ca6
#
_entry.id   89b5e9139172ad7a0863758253e68ca6
#
_cell.length_a   1.000
_cell.length_b   1.000
_cell.length_c   1.000
_cell.angle_alpha   90.00
_cell.angle_beta   90.00
_cell.angle_gamma   90.00
#
_symmetry.space_group_name_H-M   'P 1'
#
loop_
_entity.id
_entity.type
_entity.pdbx_description
1 polymer ?
#
loop_
_entity_poly.entity_id
_entity_poly.type
_entity_poly.pdbx_seq_one_letter_code
_entity_poly.pdbx_strand_id
1 'polypeptide(L)'
;KVYITDPLEEDLVAGGGQFVTFPEVTKDKARAHLATHVRNLTDKDQTLSVFSQLVDSAGHVIAEAETPITLHKQSDRTVEQDLFVNQPALWHPYTPNLYTLRTQLLSEDKVLDETTRKIGIRTIRYTAEEGFFINGEKLYMRGANRHQAFANVGDAASNSMQVRDVIDLKRGGYNAVRAAHYPNDPAFLEACDRYGLLVVECIPGWQFYNPDSIFIERLYEIGRQMIRRDRNHPSVVLWETALNESRYPVSLAKE
;
A
#
# COMPACT_ATOMS: atom_id res chain seq x y z
N LYS A 1 -25.56 -5.46 6.18
CA LYS A 1 -24.26 -4.95 6.63
C LYS A 1 -23.90 -3.73 5.79
N VAL A 2 -23.37 -2.69 6.45
CA VAL A 2 -22.73 -1.53 5.82
C VAL A 2 -21.29 -1.50 6.31
N TYR A 3 -20.32 -1.29 5.41
CA TYR A 3 -18.90 -1.45 5.75
C TYR A 3 -17.97 -0.79 4.73
N ILE A 4 -16.71 -0.59 5.16
CA ILE A 4 -15.59 -0.21 4.29
C ILE A 4 -15.08 -1.50 3.65
N THR A 5 -14.99 -1.56 2.32
CA THR A 5 -14.59 -2.79 1.62
C THR A 5 -13.12 -3.13 1.82
N ASP A 6 -12.79 -4.41 1.69
CA ASP A 6 -11.40 -4.84 1.56
C ASP A 6 -10.84 -4.43 0.18
N PRO A 7 -9.56 -4.09 0.05
CA PRO A 7 -8.95 -3.77 -1.23
C PRO A 7 -9.14 -4.83 -2.31
N LEU A 8 -9.25 -6.11 -1.92
CA LEU A 8 -9.39 -7.24 -2.83
C LEU A 8 -10.85 -7.61 -3.14
N GLU A 9 -11.82 -6.98 -2.47
CA GLU A 9 -13.25 -7.27 -2.65
C GLU A 9 -13.83 -6.66 -3.94
N GLU A 10 -13.11 -5.74 -4.58
CA GLU A 10 -13.58 -4.98 -5.72
C GLU A 10 -12.78 -5.34 -6.99
N ASP A 11 -13.49 -5.56 -8.11
CA ASP A 11 -12.87 -5.90 -9.41
C ASP A 11 -12.39 -4.69 -10.20
N LEU A 12 -12.69 -3.47 -9.75
CA LEU A 12 -12.22 -2.26 -10.40
C LEU A 12 -10.70 -2.10 -10.26
N VAL A 13 -10.02 -1.75 -11.34
CA VAL A 13 -8.54 -1.68 -11.41
C VAL A 13 -7.92 -0.86 -10.28
N ALA A 14 -8.49 0.28 -9.93
CA ALA A 14 -8.03 1.14 -8.84
C ALA A 14 -9.02 1.23 -7.67
N GLY A 15 -10.04 0.38 -7.65
CA GLY A 15 -11.12 0.39 -6.66
C GLY A 15 -10.84 -0.44 -5.42
N GLY A 16 -11.83 -0.47 -4.53
CA GLY A 16 -11.85 -1.27 -3.30
C GLY A 16 -11.00 -0.73 -2.15
N GLY A 17 -11.47 -0.98 -0.95
CA GLY A 17 -10.79 -0.58 0.28
C GLY A 17 -10.57 0.92 0.41
N GLN A 18 -9.42 1.27 0.96
CA GLN A 18 -8.98 2.65 1.05
C GLN A 18 -7.67 2.84 0.29
N PHE A 19 -7.62 3.85 -0.57
CA PHE A 19 -6.43 4.26 -1.29
C PHE A 19 -5.99 5.65 -0.84
N VAL A 20 -4.70 5.79 -0.52
CA VAL A 20 -4.10 7.04 -0.04
C VAL A 20 -3.05 7.52 -1.04
N THR A 21 -3.19 8.74 -1.51
CA THR A 21 -2.20 9.39 -2.37
C THR A 21 -1.77 10.72 -1.79
N PHE A 22 -0.63 11.22 -2.23
CA PHE A 22 -0.06 12.49 -1.77
C PHE A 22 0.20 13.41 -2.96
N PRO A 23 -0.85 14.06 -3.52
CA PRO A 23 -0.71 14.90 -4.72
C PRO A 23 0.10 16.17 -4.51
N GLU A 24 0.24 16.61 -3.26
CA GLU A 24 1.08 17.75 -2.87
C GLU A 24 1.89 17.38 -1.64
N VAL A 25 3.22 17.46 -1.74
CA VAL A 25 4.15 17.25 -0.61
C VAL A 25 5.31 18.20 -0.72
N THR A 26 5.47 19.02 0.32
CA THR A 26 6.62 19.89 0.55
C THR A 26 7.11 19.70 1.99
N LYS A 27 8.18 20.40 2.39
CA LYS A 27 8.62 20.43 3.79
C LYS A 27 7.63 21.17 4.70
N ASP A 28 6.85 22.11 4.13
CA ASP A 28 5.94 22.97 4.91
C ASP A 28 4.52 22.37 4.97
N LYS A 29 4.10 21.65 3.95
CA LYS A 29 2.74 21.10 3.88
C LYS A 29 2.67 19.83 3.04
N ALA A 30 1.70 18.99 3.35
CA ALA A 30 1.29 17.86 2.52
C ALA A 30 -0.24 17.78 2.45
N ARG A 31 -0.74 17.26 1.35
CA ARG A 31 -2.13 16.85 1.18
C ARG A 31 -2.19 15.33 1.03
N ALA A 32 -2.83 14.67 1.99
CA ALA A 32 -3.19 13.26 1.86
C ALA A 32 -4.61 13.19 1.28
N HIS A 33 -4.72 12.65 0.07
CA HIS A 33 -5.99 12.40 -0.60
C HIS A 33 -6.40 10.94 -0.37
N LEU A 34 -7.60 10.75 0.21
CA LEU A 34 -8.15 9.46 0.58
C LEU A 34 -9.31 9.13 -0.35
N ALA A 35 -9.29 7.94 -0.95
CA ALA A 35 -10.43 7.36 -1.66
C ALA A 35 -10.88 6.12 -0.87
N THR A 36 -12.00 6.22 -0.15
CA THR A 36 -12.53 5.14 0.71
C THR A 36 -13.78 4.54 0.09
N HIS A 37 -13.72 3.26 -0.26
CA HIS A 37 -14.84 2.55 -0.85
C HIS A 37 -15.72 1.93 0.24
N VAL A 38 -17.02 2.26 0.22
CA VAL A 38 -18.02 1.81 1.19
C VAL A 38 -19.17 1.10 0.48
N ARG A 39 -19.72 0.06 1.12
CA ARG A 39 -20.78 -0.79 0.55
C ARG A 39 -21.93 -0.97 1.52
N ASN A 40 -23.16 -0.90 0.99
CA ASN A 40 -24.41 -1.15 1.70
C ASN A 40 -25.10 -2.40 1.13
N LEU A 41 -25.05 -3.49 1.89
CA LEU A 41 -25.75 -4.74 1.55
C LEU A 41 -27.12 -4.86 2.24
N THR A 42 -27.66 -3.77 2.79
CA THR A 42 -28.99 -3.78 3.39
C THR A 42 -30.08 -3.48 2.35
N ASP A 43 -31.32 -3.70 2.70
CA ASP A 43 -32.51 -3.42 1.90
C ASP A 43 -33.03 -1.98 2.04
N LYS A 44 -32.28 -1.10 2.74
CA LYS A 44 -32.65 0.28 3.02
C LYS A 44 -31.50 1.23 2.69
N ASP A 45 -31.86 2.45 2.32
CA ASP A 45 -30.92 3.55 2.22
C ASP A 45 -30.37 3.89 3.62
N GLN A 46 -29.11 4.29 3.67
CA GLN A 46 -28.41 4.63 4.91
C GLN A 46 -27.87 6.06 4.83
N THR A 47 -28.14 6.87 5.85
CA THR A 47 -27.47 8.16 6.05
C THR A 47 -26.32 7.94 7.01
N LEU A 48 -25.11 8.28 6.57
CA LEU A 48 -23.85 7.94 7.22
C LEU A 48 -22.88 9.12 7.12
N SER A 49 -21.78 9.05 7.87
CA SER A 49 -20.62 9.85 7.59
C SER A 49 -19.35 8.97 7.54
N VAL A 50 -18.41 9.35 6.70
CA VAL A 50 -17.04 8.81 6.69
C VAL A 50 -16.18 9.82 7.44
N PHE A 51 -15.62 9.39 8.58
CA PHE A 51 -14.76 10.22 9.43
C PHE A 51 -13.34 9.68 9.42
N SER A 52 -12.40 10.47 8.94
CA SER A 52 -10.99 10.10 8.84
C SER A 52 -10.11 11.01 9.70
N GLN A 53 -9.20 10.41 10.45
CA GLN A 53 -8.22 11.10 11.28
C GLN A 53 -6.81 10.62 10.97
N LEU A 54 -5.88 11.56 10.88
CA LEU A 54 -4.46 11.30 10.80
C LEU A 54 -3.79 11.61 12.12
N VAL A 55 -3.14 10.62 12.70
CA VAL A 55 -2.55 10.67 14.04
C VAL A 55 -1.04 10.49 13.95
N ASP A 56 -0.27 11.33 14.63
CA ASP A 56 1.19 11.25 14.68
C ASP A 56 1.69 10.10 15.60
N SER A 57 3.00 9.94 15.69
CA SER A 57 3.63 8.92 16.54
C SER A 57 3.48 9.18 18.04
N ALA A 58 3.14 10.42 18.44
CA ALA A 58 2.87 10.79 19.84
C ALA A 58 1.38 10.63 20.22
N GLY A 59 0.51 10.29 19.25
CA GLY A 59 -0.91 10.12 19.47
C GLY A 59 -1.76 11.39 19.27
N HIS A 60 -1.18 12.46 18.74
CA HIS A 60 -1.93 13.68 18.44
C HIS A 60 -2.62 13.59 17.09
N VAL A 61 -3.89 13.99 17.05
CA VAL A 61 -4.62 14.19 15.79
C VAL A 61 -4.07 15.44 15.10
N ILE A 62 -3.51 15.25 13.90
CA ILE A 62 -2.87 16.34 13.13
C ILE A 62 -3.72 16.82 11.95
N ALA A 63 -4.65 16.01 11.49
CA ALA A 63 -5.63 16.35 10.47
C ALA A 63 -6.85 15.43 10.59
N GLU A 64 -8.02 15.95 10.26
CA GLU A 64 -9.26 15.17 10.22
C GLU A 64 -10.21 15.71 9.15
N ALA A 65 -11.09 14.84 8.66
CA ALA A 65 -12.16 15.20 7.75
C ALA A 65 -13.38 14.32 8.00
N GLU A 66 -14.56 14.89 7.91
CA GLU A 66 -15.83 14.17 7.94
C GLU A 66 -16.63 14.48 6.69
N THR A 67 -17.17 13.46 6.05
CA THR A 67 -17.96 13.57 4.83
C THR A 67 -19.30 12.85 5.01
N PRO A 68 -20.42 13.59 5.12
CA PRO A 68 -21.73 12.98 5.16
C PRO A 68 -22.10 12.38 3.79
N ILE A 69 -22.70 11.21 3.81
CA ILE A 69 -23.13 10.49 2.61
C ILE A 69 -24.52 9.88 2.79
N THR A 70 -25.22 9.76 1.69
CA THR A 70 -26.35 8.82 1.58
C THR A 70 -25.90 7.66 0.70
N LEU A 71 -26.00 6.45 1.23
CA LEU A 71 -25.64 5.21 0.55
C LEU A 71 -26.90 4.42 0.31
N HIS A 72 -27.31 4.29 -0.96
CA HIS A 72 -28.53 3.60 -1.33
C HIS A 72 -28.47 2.12 -0.98
N LYS A 73 -29.65 1.50 -0.84
CA LYS A 73 -29.76 0.06 -0.63
C LYS A 73 -29.04 -0.71 -1.75
N GLN A 74 -28.36 -1.79 -1.39
CA GLN A 74 -27.65 -2.68 -2.34
C GLN A 74 -26.73 -1.93 -3.29
N SER A 75 -26.02 -0.91 -2.78
CA SER A 75 -25.09 -0.09 -3.57
C SER A 75 -23.75 0.12 -2.86
N ASP A 76 -22.82 0.66 -3.60
CA ASP A 76 -21.52 1.08 -3.10
C ASP A 76 -21.16 2.47 -3.60
N ARG A 77 -20.13 3.05 -3.02
CA ARG A 77 -19.62 4.37 -3.38
C ARG A 77 -18.19 4.56 -2.89
N THR A 78 -17.37 5.21 -3.69
CA THR A 78 -16.09 5.77 -3.23
C THR A 78 -16.32 7.18 -2.67
N VAL A 79 -15.83 7.42 -1.45
CA VAL A 79 -15.86 8.70 -0.76
C VAL A 79 -14.46 9.29 -0.77
N GLU A 80 -14.31 10.49 -1.30
CA GLU A 80 -13.04 11.18 -1.39
C GLU A 80 -12.92 12.24 -0.29
N GLN A 81 -11.74 12.31 0.33
CA GLN A 81 -11.43 13.26 1.40
C GLN A 81 -10.00 13.78 1.24
N ASP A 82 -9.76 15.01 1.61
CA ASP A 82 -8.43 15.59 1.70
C ASP A 82 -8.08 15.93 3.15
N LEU A 83 -6.92 15.45 3.60
CA LEU A 83 -6.33 15.78 4.90
C LEU A 83 -5.08 16.63 4.68
N PHE A 84 -5.05 17.81 5.28
CA PHE A 84 -3.93 18.75 5.14
C PHE A 84 -3.03 18.68 6.37
N VAL A 85 -1.75 18.43 6.14
CA VAL A 85 -0.73 18.28 7.17
C VAL A 85 0.27 19.42 7.06
N ASN A 86 0.41 20.21 8.12
CA ASN A 86 1.44 21.24 8.22
C ASN A 86 2.75 20.64 8.74
N GLN A 87 3.88 21.04 8.15
CA GLN A 87 5.22 20.59 8.52
C GLN A 87 5.30 19.05 8.68
N PRO A 88 4.96 18.28 7.62
CA PRO A 88 4.89 16.83 7.73
C PRO A 88 6.26 16.21 8.03
N ALA A 89 6.29 15.26 8.97
CA ALA A 89 7.43 14.38 9.15
C ALA A 89 7.45 13.36 8.00
N LEU A 90 8.29 13.60 6.99
CA LEU A 90 8.35 12.77 5.80
C LEU A 90 8.94 11.39 6.10
N TRP A 91 8.39 10.37 5.46
CA TRP A 91 8.95 9.02 5.49
C TRP A 91 10.20 8.93 4.60
N HIS A 92 11.27 8.36 5.13
CA HIS A 92 12.52 8.12 4.42
C HIS A 92 13.19 6.85 5.00
N PRO A 93 13.97 6.06 4.23
CA PRO A 93 14.65 4.87 4.74
C PRO A 93 15.54 5.08 5.99
N TYR A 94 16.01 6.29 6.22
CA TYR A 94 16.82 6.64 7.42
C TYR A 94 16.00 7.33 8.52
N THR A 95 14.80 7.81 8.21
CA THR A 95 13.85 8.42 9.15
C THR A 95 12.43 7.95 8.79
N PRO A 96 12.07 6.70 9.12
CA PRO A 96 10.82 6.08 8.66
C PRO A 96 9.62 6.57 9.49
N ASN A 97 9.30 7.85 9.35
CA ASN A 97 8.17 8.48 10.04
C ASN A 97 6.85 7.95 9.50
N LEU A 98 6.03 7.41 10.39
CA LEU A 98 4.72 6.85 10.06
C LEU A 98 3.64 7.56 10.85
N TYR A 99 2.53 7.81 10.18
CA TYR A 99 1.28 8.25 10.75
C TYR A 99 0.30 7.08 10.85
N THR A 100 -0.65 7.19 11.77
CA THR A 100 -1.80 6.28 11.83
C THR A 100 -2.98 6.98 11.16
N LEU A 101 -3.46 6.42 10.06
CA LEU A 101 -4.73 6.80 9.45
C LEU A 101 -5.82 5.91 10.02
N ARG A 102 -6.80 6.51 10.67
CA ARG A 102 -8.01 5.87 11.18
C ARG A 102 -9.20 6.40 10.41
N THR A 103 -10.00 5.52 9.83
CA THR A 103 -11.22 5.89 9.12
C THR A 103 -12.38 5.10 9.66
N GLN A 104 -13.44 5.79 10.04
CA GLN A 104 -14.67 5.25 10.61
C GLN A 104 -15.85 5.52 9.71
N LEU A 105 -16.74 4.55 9.62
CA LEU A 105 -18.06 4.70 9.03
C LEU A 105 -19.06 4.86 10.17
N LEU A 106 -19.69 6.03 10.24
CA LEU A 106 -20.57 6.42 11.33
C LEU A 106 -22.03 6.46 10.87
N SER A 107 -22.94 5.99 11.73
CA SER A 107 -24.38 6.26 11.62
C SER A 107 -24.79 6.98 12.89
N GLU A 108 -25.16 8.24 12.78
CA GLU A 108 -25.27 9.15 13.91
C GLU A 108 -23.95 9.11 14.71
N ASP A 109 -23.96 8.82 16.01
CA ASP A 109 -22.76 8.71 16.86
C ASP A 109 -22.22 7.27 16.98
N LYS A 110 -22.77 6.31 16.23
CA LYS A 110 -22.37 4.90 16.31
C LYS A 110 -21.40 4.52 15.20
N VAL A 111 -20.24 3.98 15.59
CA VAL A 111 -19.30 3.36 14.65
C VAL A 111 -19.89 2.05 14.12
N LEU A 112 -20.10 1.98 12.81
CA LEU A 112 -20.56 0.78 12.11
C LEU A 112 -19.39 -0.09 11.64
N ASP A 113 -18.32 0.57 11.20
CA ASP A 113 -17.09 -0.09 10.73
C ASP A 113 -15.88 0.85 10.87
N GLU A 114 -14.69 0.28 10.95
CA GLU A 114 -13.44 1.04 11.11
C GLU A 114 -12.29 0.35 10.40
N THR A 115 -11.43 1.12 9.77
CA THR A 115 -10.12 0.68 9.30
C THR A 115 -9.01 1.55 9.88
N THR A 116 -7.91 0.92 10.25
CA THR A 116 -6.70 1.60 10.76
C THR A 116 -5.49 1.07 10.02
N ARG A 117 -4.63 1.99 9.54
CA ARG A 117 -3.39 1.64 8.86
C ARG A 117 -2.27 2.63 9.14
N LYS A 118 -1.04 2.18 8.97
CA LYS A 118 0.12 3.07 8.94
C LYS A 118 0.32 3.60 7.53
N ILE A 119 0.60 4.89 7.42
CA ILE A 119 0.97 5.55 6.15
C ILE A 119 2.22 6.40 6.35
N GLY A 120 2.98 6.59 5.27
CA GLY A 120 4.17 7.46 5.27
C GLY A 120 4.06 8.49 4.17
N ILE A 121 4.17 9.77 4.52
CA ILE A 121 4.13 10.88 3.57
C ILE A 121 5.50 10.97 2.88
N ARG A 122 5.55 10.82 1.56
CA ARG A 122 6.77 10.91 0.77
C ARG A 122 6.51 11.31 -0.67
N THR A 123 7.57 11.71 -1.36
CA THR A 123 7.62 11.78 -2.83
C THR A 123 8.72 10.87 -3.35
N ILE A 124 8.50 10.29 -4.54
CA ILE A 124 9.51 9.54 -5.28
C ILE A 124 9.62 10.06 -6.71
N ARG A 125 10.82 10.05 -7.24
CA ARG A 125 11.11 10.41 -8.63
C ARG A 125 12.23 9.54 -9.17
N TYR A 126 12.04 9.05 -10.38
CA TYR A 126 13.07 8.38 -11.16
C TYR A 126 13.39 9.17 -12.41
N THR A 127 14.67 9.29 -12.72
CA THR A 127 15.13 9.80 -14.00
C THR A 127 16.21 8.90 -14.57
N ALA A 128 16.29 8.82 -15.89
CA ALA A 128 17.31 8.00 -16.57
C ALA A 128 18.73 8.53 -16.29
N GLU A 129 18.87 9.86 -16.20
CA GLU A 129 20.16 10.53 -16.04
C GLU A 129 20.61 10.60 -14.61
N GLU A 130 19.69 10.82 -13.68
CA GLU A 130 20.04 11.13 -12.27
C GLU A 130 19.77 9.97 -11.32
N GLY A 131 18.90 9.01 -11.71
CA GLY A 131 18.51 7.86 -10.90
C GLY A 131 17.33 8.13 -9.96
N PHE A 132 17.38 7.56 -8.76
CA PHE A 132 16.28 7.58 -7.79
C PHE A 132 16.39 8.72 -6.78
N PHE A 133 15.26 9.37 -6.53
CA PHE A 133 15.10 10.44 -5.54
C PHE A 133 13.92 10.13 -4.62
N ILE A 134 14.10 10.41 -3.33
CA ILE A 134 13.04 10.40 -2.33
C ILE A 134 13.02 11.76 -1.61
N ASN A 135 11.86 12.38 -1.50
CA ASN A 135 11.68 13.70 -0.89
C ASN A 135 12.60 14.79 -1.46
N GLY A 136 12.92 14.68 -2.76
CA GLY A 136 13.84 15.58 -3.44
C GLY A 136 15.33 15.29 -3.23
N GLU A 137 15.70 14.32 -2.41
CA GLU A 137 17.08 13.91 -2.14
C GLU A 137 17.45 12.67 -2.97
N LYS A 138 18.63 12.72 -3.62
CA LYS A 138 19.15 11.58 -4.37
C LYS A 138 19.54 10.46 -3.42
N LEU A 139 19.05 9.26 -3.68
CA LEU A 139 19.34 8.08 -2.87
C LEU A 139 19.93 6.96 -3.73
N TYR A 140 21.07 6.44 -3.32
CA TYR A 140 21.64 5.23 -3.90
C TYR A 140 21.03 4.00 -3.22
N MET A 141 20.30 3.17 -3.98
CA MET A 141 19.73 1.94 -3.46
C MET A 141 20.78 0.84 -3.34
N ARG A 142 20.98 0.34 -2.13
CA ARG A 142 21.81 -0.83 -1.80
C ARG A 142 20.88 -1.92 -1.32
N GLY A 143 20.62 -2.90 -2.17
CA GLY A 143 19.63 -3.93 -1.91
C GLY A 143 20.14 -5.33 -2.13
N ALA A 144 19.30 -6.28 -1.73
CA ALA A 144 19.45 -7.70 -1.99
C ALA A 144 18.11 -8.30 -2.43
N ASN A 145 18.13 -9.46 -3.09
CA ASN A 145 16.94 -10.26 -3.29
C ASN A 145 16.59 -11.00 -2.00
N ARG A 146 15.30 -11.07 -1.70
CA ARG A 146 14.80 -11.84 -0.59
C ARG A 146 13.74 -12.84 -1.05
N HIS A 147 13.94 -14.10 -0.71
CA HIS A 147 12.91 -15.14 -0.73
C HIS A 147 12.40 -15.33 0.70
N GLN A 148 11.08 -15.50 0.88
CA GLN A 148 10.52 -15.70 2.24
C GLN A 148 10.50 -17.17 2.69
N ALA A 149 11.25 -18.03 2.02
CA ALA A 149 11.40 -19.43 2.42
C ALA A 149 12.46 -19.57 3.53
N PHE A 150 12.06 -20.20 4.63
CA PHE A 150 12.93 -20.47 5.78
C PHE A 150 13.20 -21.96 5.95
N ALA A 151 14.39 -22.29 6.47
CA ALA A 151 14.73 -23.67 6.79
C ALA A 151 13.68 -24.28 7.74
N ASN A 152 13.25 -25.49 7.43
CA ASN A 152 12.30 -26.33 8.17
C ASN A 152 10.82 -25.89 8.16
N VAL A 153 10.49 -24.66 7.73
CA VAL A 153 9.10 -24.18 7.69
C VAL A 153 8.66 -23.70 6.30
N GLY A 154 9.60 -23.57 5.34
CA GLY A 154 9.29 -23.03 4.01
C GLY A 154 8.68 -21.63 4.11
N ASP A 155 7.60 -21.41 3.36
CA ASP A 155 6.89 -20.10 3.34
C ASP A 155 5.92 -19.93 4.52
N ALA A 156 5.74 -20.94 5.38
CA ALA A 156 4.91 -20.85 6.60
C ALA A 156 5.63 -20.09 7.74
N ALA A 157 6.30 -19.00 7.40
CA ALA A 157 7.04 -18.17 8.35
C ALA A 157 6.09 -17.30 9.18
N SER A 158 6.35 -17.19 10.48
CA SER A 158 5.59 -16.30 11.36
C SER A 158 5.91 -14.83 11.09
N ASN A 159 4.99 -13.92 11.49
CA ASN A 159 5.21 -12.47 11.37
C ASN A 159 6.53 -12.02 12.04
N SER A 160 6.91 -12.64 13.16
CA SER A 160 8.18 -12.33 13.84
C SER A 160 9.41 -12.71 13.02
N MET A 161 9.34 -13.76 12.20
CA MET A 161 10.41 -14.14 11.27
C MET A 161 10.51 -13.13 10.13
N GLN A 162 9.37 -12.66 9.59
CA GLN A 162 9.32 -11.60 8.59
C GLN A 162 9.98 -10.30 9.10
N VAL A 163 9.64 -9.89 10.32
CA VAL A 163 10.23 -8.70 10.96
C VAL A 163 11.73 -8.86 11.20
N ARG A 164 12.19 -10.05 11.63
CA ARG A 164 13.61 -10.34 11.86
C ARG A 164 14.43 -10.14 10.58
N ASP A 165 13.95 -10.63 9.44
CA ASP A 165 14.65 -10.47 8.16
C ASP A 165 14.88 -8.99 7.82
N VAL A 166 13.88 -8.14 8.01
CA VAL A 166 14.01 -6.70 7.78
C VAL A 166 15.05 -6.08 8.70
N ILE A 167 15.05 -6.45 9.99
CA ILE A 167 16.05 -5.97 10.95
C ILE A 167 17.45 -6.41 10.54
N ASP A 168 17.63 -7.66 10.11
CA ASP A 168 18.92 -8.20 9.72
C ASP A 168 19.43 -7.56 8.42
N LEU A 169 18.56 -7.31 7.44
CA LEU A 169 18.90 -6.52 6.25
C LEU A 169 19.35 -5.09 6.62
N LYS A 170 18.64 -4.41 7.52
CA LYS A 170 19.02 -3.08 7.99
C LYS A 170 20.37 -3.10 8.72
N ARG A 171 20.62 -4.09 9.58
CA ARG A 171 21.92 -4.29 10.26
C ARG A 171 23.05 -4.56 9.28
N GLY A 172 22.76 -5.26 8.17
CA GLY A 172 23.71 -5.48 7.07
C GLY A 172 23.99 -4.23 6.22
N GLY A 173 23.37 -3.08 6.53
CA GLY A 173 23.58 -1.81 5.81
C GLY A 173 22.77 -1.65 4.54
N TYR A 174 21.77 -2.52 4.29
CA TYR A 174 20.86 -2.39 3.16
C TYR A 174 19.80 -1.31 3.42
N ASN A 175 19.42 -0.60 2.36
CA ASN A 175 18.30 0.34 2.37
C ASN A 175 17.21 -0.03 1.38
N ALA A 176 17.38 -1.13 0.63
CA ALA A 176 16.42 -1.64 -0.34
C ALA A 176 16.39 -3.17 -0.33
N VAL A 177 15.29 -3.75 -0.78
CA VAL A 177 15.10 -5.18 -0.98
C VAL A 177 14.22 -5.42 -2.21
N ARG A 178 14.52 -6.44 -2.98
CA ARG A 178 13.63 -6.97 -4.00
C ARG A 178 12.93 -8.21 -3.45
N ALA A 179 11.61 -8.15 -3.37
CA ALA A 179 10.75 -9.23 -2.90
C ALA A 179 10.66 -10.32 -3.98
N ALA A 180 11.71 -11.14 -4.07
CA ALA A 180 11.87 -12.14 -5.14
C ALA A 180 11.14 -13.44 -4.78
N HIS A 181 10.35 -14.07 -5.64
CA HIS A 181 9.77 -13.52 -6.90
C HIS A 181 8.26 -13.72 -6.84
N TYR A 182 7.59 -13.09 -5.89
CA TYR A 182 6.16 -13.17 -5.58
C TYR A 182 5.80 -12.11 -4.54
N PRO A 183 4.52 -11.72 -4.43
CA PRO A 183 4.07 -10.83 -3.37
C PRO A 183 4.43 -11.39 -1.99
N ASN A 184 5.19 -10.62 -1.21
CA ASN A 184 5.62 -11.06 0.11
C ASN A 184 4.48 -10.91 1.14
N ASP A 185 4.68 -11.50 2.32
CA ASP A 185 3.77 -11.42 3.45
C ASP A 185 3.54 -9.96 3.87
N PRO A 186 2.30 -9.52 4.16
CA PRO A 186 2.03 -8.15 4.63
C PRO A 186 2.87 -7.74 5.84
N ALA A 187 3.15 -8.64 6.78
CA ALA A 187 3.99 -8.33 7.94
C ALA A 187 5.45 -7.97 7.55
N PHE A 188 5.94 -8.47 6.41
CA PHE A 188 7.24 -8.05 5.86
C PHE A 188 7.18 -6.61 5.38
N LEU A 189 6.14 -6.23 4.63
CA LEU A 189 5.97 -4.87 4.13
C LEU A 189 5.76 -3.86 5.26
N GLU A 190 4.94 -4.21 6.26
CA GLU A 190 4.76 -3.40 7.47
C GLU A 190 6.10 -3.19 8.22
N ALA A 191 6.94 -4.22 8.27
CA ALA A 191 8.27 -4.09 8.85
C ALA A 191 9.18 -3.21 7.99
N CYS A 192 9.12 -3.30 6.66
CA CYS A 192 9.85 -2.41 5.76
C CYS A 192 9.43 -0.95 5.94
N ASP A 193 8.13 -0.67 6.09
CA ASP A 193 7.64 0.67 6.41
C ASP A 193 8.22 1.20 7.73
N ARG A 194 8.19 0.36 8.77
CA ARG A 194 8.58 0.71 10.13
C ARG A 194 10.08 0.88 10.30
N TYR A 195 10.90 0.05 9.64
CA TYR A 195 12.36 0.08 9.75
C TYR A 195 13.06 0.83 8.61
N GLY A 196 12.31 1.29 7.62
CA GLY A 196 12.84 2.10 6.53
C GLY A 196 13.64 1.28 5.51
N LEU A 197 13.02 0.28 4.90
CA LEU A 197 13.59 -0.51 3.83
C LEU A 197 12.76 -0.32 2.56
N LEU A 198 13.35 0.18 1.48
CA LEU A 198 12.67 0.33 0.18
C LEU A 198 12.38 -1.06 -0.41
N VAL A 199 11.22 -1.22 -1.04
CA VAL A 199 10.78 -2.50 -1.60
C VAL A 199 10.52 -2.37 -3.09
N VAL A 200 11.06 -3.31 -3.85
CA VAL A 200 10.62 -3.65 -5.20
C VAL A 200 9.72 -4.87 -5.07
N GLU A 201 8.42 -4.70 -5.28
CA GLU A 201 7.43 -5.77 -5.18
C GLU A 201 7.30 -6.49 -6.51
N CYS A 202 7.23 -7.82 -6.49
CA CYS A 202 7.25 -8.64 -7.69
C CYS A 202 5.98 -9.48 -7.83
N ILE A 203 5.46 -9.63 -9.05
CA ILE A 203 4.47 -10.65 -9.36
C ILE A 203 5.12 -12.05 -9.35
N PRO A 204 4.35 -13.14 -9.14
CA PRO A 204 4.85 -14.49 -9.33
C PRO A 204 5.03 -14.82 -10.82
N GLY A 205 5.74 -15.90 -11.14
CA GLY A 205 5.85 -16.40 -12.53
C GLY A 205 7.28 -16.73 -12.96
N TRP A 206 8.17 -16.89 -12.02
CA TRP A 206 9.57 -17.24 -12.20
C TRP A 206 9.81 -18.27 -13.31
N GLN A 207 10.57 -17.91 -14.31
CA GLN A 207 11.00 -18.72 -15.48
C GLN A 207 9.88 -19.40 -16.29
N PHE A 208 8.63 -19.24 -15.92
CA PHE A 208 7.51 -19.93 -16.55
C PHE A 208 6.59 -18.95 -17.27
N TYR A 209 6.29 -19.25 -18.50
CA TYR A 209 5.27 -18.57 -19.29
C TYR A 209 4.43 -19.61 -20.04
N ASN A 210 3.12 -19.49 -19.93
CA ASN A 210 2.16 -20.25 -20.71
C ASN A 210 1.30 -19.27 -21.54
N PRO A 211 1.21 -19.43 -22.86
CA PRO A 211 0.37 -18.58 -23.72
C PRO A 211 -1.14 -18.84 -23.56
N ASP A 212 -1.54 -19.77 -22.70
CA ASP A 212 -2.93 -20.03 -22.39
C ASP A 212 -3.61 -18.79 -21.79
N SER A 213 -4.82 -18.47 -22.29
CA SER A 213 -5.54 -17.26 -21.87
C SER A 213 -5.89 -17.23 -20.38
N ILE A 214 -6.14 -18.40 -19.77
CA ILE A 214 -6.44 -18.51 -18.35
C ILE A 214 -5.19 -18.18 -17.52
N PHE A 215 -4.01 -18.62 -17.96
CA PHE A 215 -2.75 -18.27 -17.30
C PHE A 215 -2.49 -16.76 -17.35
N ILE A 216 -2.66 -16.15 -18.53
CA ILE A 216 -2.44 -14.72 -18.74
C ILE A 216 -3.40 -13.89 -17.88
N GLU A 217 -4.69 -14.22 -17.89
CA GLU A 217 -5.69 -13.52 -17.09
C GLU A 217 -5.42 -13.62 -15.59
N ARG A 218 -5.03 -14.80 -15.09
CA ARG A 218 -4.64 -14.97 -13.69
C ARG A 218 -3.38 -14.18 -13.33
N LEU A 219 -2.43 -14.05 -14.25
CA LEU A 219 -1.22 -13.26 -14.01
C LEU A 219 -1.56 -11.77 -13.86
N TYR A 220 -2.43 -11.24 -14.72
CA TYR A 220 -2.94 -9.88 -14.61
C TYR A 220 -3.71 -9.66 -13.31
N GLU A 221 -4.59 -10.59 -12.96
CA GLU A 221 -5.36 -10.50 -11.73
C GLU A 221 -4.47 -10.51 -10.49
N ILE A 222 -3.44 -11.35 -10.44
CA ILE A 222 -2.47 -11.35 -9.34
C ILE A 222 -1.74 -10.00 -9.26
N GLY A 223 -1.35 -9.41 -10.40
CA GLY A 223 -0.74 -8.08 -10.43
C GLY A 223 -1.66 -7.01 -9.88
N ARG A 224 -2.94 -7.00 -10.28
CA ARG A 224 -3.96 -6.08 -9.78
C ARG A 224 -4.17 -6.24 -8.27
N GLN A 225 -4.29 -7.48 -7.79
CA GLN A 225 -4.47 -7.78 -6.36
C GLN A 225 -3.24 -7.36 -5.54
N MET A 226 -2.04 -7.65 -6.00
CA MET A 226 -0.80 -7.22 -5.35
C MET A 226 -0.78 -5.69 -5.18
N ILE A 227 -1.02 -4.94 -6.27
CA ILE A 227 -1.02 -3.48 -6.22
C ILE A 227 -2.13 -2.96 -5.30
N ARG A 228 -3.34 -3.48 -5.37
CA ARG A 228 -4.46 -3.06 -4.50
C ARG A 228 -4.18 -3.32 -3.04
N ARG A 229 -3.59 -4.46 -2.70
CA ARG A 229 -3.21 -4.82 -1.33
C ARG A 229 -2.14 -3.88 -0.77
N ASP A 230 -1.10 -3.60 -1.56
CA ASP A 230 0.16 -3.05 -1.06
C ASP A 230 0.39 -1.57 -1.41
N ARG A 231 -0.48 -0.95 -2.21
CA ARG A 231 -0.33 0.44 -2.73
C ARG A 231 -0.21 1.54 -1.68
N ASN A 232 -0.59 1.27 -0.43
CA ASN A 232 -0.50 2.24 0.66
C ASN A 232 0.81 2.15 1.47
N HIS A 233 1.66 1.15 1.20
CA HIS A 233 2.95 1.00 1.87
C HIS A 233 3.96 2.05 1.38
N PRO A 234 4.48 2.95 2.24
CA PRO A 234 5.47 3.93 1.82
C PRO A 234 6.80 3.30 1.41
N SER A 235 7.11 2.11 1.86
CA SER A 235 8.31 1.36 1.48
C SER A 235 8.30 0.87 0.04
N VAL A 236 7.12 0.53 -0.52
CA VAL A 236 7.00 0.05 -1.90
C VAL A 236 7.23 1.20 -2.87
N VAL A 237 8.28 1.10 -3.70
CA VAL A 237 8.73 2.14 -4.61
C VAL A 237 8.74 1.72 -6.07
N LEU A 238 8.67 0.41 -6.34
CA LEU A 238 8.59 -0.17 -7.68
C LEU A 238 7.71 -1.41 -7.68
N TRP A 239 6.97 -1.57 -8.78
CA TRP A 239 6.22 -2.77 -9.11
C TRP A 239 6.92 -3.48 -10.26
N GLU A 240 7.36 -4.71 -10.02
CA GLU A 240 7.98 -5.54 -11.04
C GLU A 240 6.93 -6.50 -11.63
N THR A 241 6.49 -6.21 -12.85
CA THR A 241 5.44 -6.95 -13.56
C THR A 241 6.00 -7.98 -14.55
N ALA A 242 7.32 -8.07 -14.68
CA ALA A 242 8.01 -9.10 -15.46
C ALA A 242 9.38 -9.38 -14.84
N LEU A 243 9.67 -10.64 -14.58
CA LEU A 243 10.94 -11.05 -13.97
C LEU A 243 12.03 -11.19 -15.04
N ASN A 244 13.27 -10.94 -14.66
CA ASN A 244 14.44 -11.07 -15.55
C ASN A 244 14.63 -12.48 -16.11
N GLU A 245 14.18 -13.51 -15.41
CA GLU A 245 14.18 -14.91 -15.89
C GLU A 245 12.96 -15.26 -16.74
N SER A 246 11.92 -14.46 -16.74
CA SER A 246 10.70 -14.71 -17.49
C SER A 246 10.87 -14.31 -18.96
N ARG A 247 10.52 -15.20 -19.87
CA ARG A 247 10.49 -14.92 -21.30
C ARG A 247 9.11 -14.47 -21.74
N TYR A 248 8.57 -13.47 -21.03
CA TYR A 248 7.28 -12.89 -21.38
C TYR A 248 7.35 -12.16 -22.71
N PRO A 249 6.34 -12.32 -23.58
CA PRO A 249 6.24 -11.49 -24.77
C PRO A 249 6.01 -10.02 -24.40
N VAL A 250 6.53 -9.10 -25.22
CA VAL A 250 6.40 -7.65 -25.00
C VAL A 250 4.93 -7.21 -24.90
N SER A 251 4.01 -7.92 -25.56
CA SER A 251 2.57 -7.66 -25.48
C SER A 251 2.02 -7.81 -24.08
N LEU A 252 2.55 -8.74 -23.28
CA LEU A 252 2.12 -8.97 -21.89
C LEU A 252 2.49 -7.78 -20.97
N ALA A 253 3.59 -7.10 -21.24
CA ALA A 253 4.07 -5.99 -20.44
C ALA A 253 3.40 -4.64 -20.78
N LYS A 254 2.45 -4.62 -21.73
CA LYS A 254 1.73 -3.41 -22.15
C LYS A 254 0.35 -3.26 -21.52
N GLU A 255 -0.15 -4.28 -20.87
CA GLU A 255 -1.39 -4.30 -20.10
C GLU A 255 -1.11 -4.02 -18.60
#